data_bd365bc35311728e168c566d5040b1a7
#
_entry.id   bd365bc35311728e168c566d5040b1a7
#
_cell.length_a   1.000
_cell.length_b   1.000
_cell.length_c   1.000
_cell.angle_alpha   90.00
_cell.angle_beta   90.00
_cell.angle_gamma   90.00
#
_symmetry.space_group_name_H-M   'P 1'
#
loop_
_entity.id
_entity.type
_entity.pdbx_description
1 polymer ?
#
loop_
_entity_poly.entity_id
_entity_poly.type
_entity_poly.pdbx_seq_one_letter_code
_entity_poly.pdbx_strand_id
1 'polypeptide(L)'
;MNSKLNNLLMQSVLRCFDLRKDGEWVDFDYDNVLIKTEKQDAKYTFEECRGYFPGVAFVNGHPFYIENRDGNAPPTYRQADTLKRAFELLEKHGLRVRNAVMDCGSYTKEILKEVSKHASRVFIRAANTEYYRSLANESTAGWHPVRLEGGRRLESRRVVFDNFPGFSEKGYEIVLYLQIDSSYDGTLFEKKQYKCFVILTNAKELSDKEVIKTYNARGAVERNFDQLKNDFNWSRLPSSEMKSNTVFMILIAILRNLYTAFVEGLSRITSLPRMSRLKAFIYNFVTCPAQWVREKSGWYLDLYSPPDVLLQYVRRRKVRV
;
A
#
# COMPACT_ATOMS: atom_id res chain seq x y z
N MET A 1 -3.76 5.39 -24.05
CA MET A 1 -2.39 5.62 -23.54
C MET A 1 -2.19 4.97 -22.18
N ASN A 2 -3.03 5.23 -21.17
CA ASN A 2 -2.89 4.71 -19.81
C ASN A 2 -2.90 3.17 -19.71
N SER A 3 -3.69 2.46 -20.52
CA SER A 3 -3.71 0.98 -20.51
C SER A 3 -2.37 0.36 -20.92
N LYS A 4 -1.69 0.92 -21.93
CA LYS A 4 -0.35 0.45 -22.36
C LYS A 4 0.69 0.70 -21.26
N LEU A 5 0.65 1.87 -20.61
CA LEU A 5 1.58 2.21 -19.53
C LEU A 5 1.34 1.36 -18.27
N ASN A 6 0.09 1.13 -17.91
CA ASN A 6 -0.25 0.23 -16.81
C ASN A 6 0.16 -1.22 -17.11
N ASN A 7 0.07 -1.65 -18.37
CA ASN A 7 0.62 -2.96 -18.75
C ASN A 7 2.16 -3.01 -18.60
N LEU A 8 2.89 -1.93 -18.93
CA LEU A 8 4.33 -1.85 -18.67
C LEU A 8 4.64 -1.84 -17.17
N LEU A 9 3.84 -1.13 -16.37
CA LEU A 9 3.97 -1.14 -14.92
C LEU A 9 3.77 -2.55 -14.35
N MET A 10 2.73 -3.27 -14.80
CA MET A 10 2.51 -4.68 -14.45
C MET A 10 3.67 -5.58 -14.88
N GLN A 11 4.20 -5.38 -16.09
CA GLN A 11 5.39 -6.13 -16.57
C GLN A 11 6.62 -5.89 -15.68
N SER A 12 6.80 -4.67 -15.15
CA SER A 12 7.89 -4.40 -14.21
C SER A 12 7.74 -5.20 -12.92
N VAL A 13 6.52 -5.35 -12.41
CA VAL A 13 6.26 -6.17 -11.22
C VAL A 13 6.53 -7.65 -11.50
N LEU A 14 6.01 -8.18 -12.61
CA LEU A 14 6.20 -9.60 -12.99
C LEU A 14 7.67 -9.98 -13.19
N ARG A 15 8.50 -9.04 -13.69
CA ARG A 15 9.92 -9.28 -13.92
C ARG A 15 10.78 -9.12 -12.67
N CYS A 16 10.37 -8.24 -11.77
CA CYS A 16 11.12 -7.87 -10.57
C CYS A 16 10.82 -8.77 -9.37
N PHE A 17 9.60 -9.32 -9.29
CA PHE A 17 9.12 -10.01 -8.10
C PHE A 17 8.50 -11.36 -8.47
N ASP A 18 8.75 -12.35 -7.61
CA ASP A 18 8.10 -13.65 -7.75
C ASP A 18 6.68 -13.59 -7.16
N LEU A 19 5.73 -13.20 -8.01
CA LEU A 19 4.32 -13.15 -7.63
C LEU A 19 3.67 -14.54 -7.54
N ARG A 20 4.32 -15.57 -8.05
CA ARG A 20 3.80 -16.95 -8.08
C ARG A 20 4.36 -17.84 -6.99
N LYS A 21 5.00 -17.25 -5.98
CA LYS A 21 5.54 -17.98 -4.84
C LYS A 21 4.48 -18.86 -4.14
N ASP A 22 3.25 -18.33 -4.05
CA ASP A 22 2.10 -19.04 -3.48
C ASP A 22 1.13 -19.55 -4.58
N GLY A 23 1.66 -19.97 -5.72
CA GLY A 23 0.90 -20.36 -6.90
C GLY A 23 0.38 -19.14 -7.67
N GLU A 24 -0.89 -19.16 -8.06
CA GLU A 24 -1.54 -18.05 -8.78
C GLU A 24 -2.14 -16.97 -7.87
N TRP A 25 -2.10 -17.17 -6.54
CA TRP A 25 -2.77 -16.32 -5.57
C TRP A 25 -1.92 -15.15 -5.11
N VAL A 26 -2.52 -13.95 -5.16
CA VAL A 26 -1.89 -12.69 -4.73
C VAL A 26 -2.79 -11.90 -3.80
N ASP A 27 -2.18 -11.01 -3.01
CA ASP A 27 -2.89 -10.01 -2.22
C ASP A 27 -3.02 -8.71 -3.01
N PHE A 28 -4.17 -8.07 -2.92
CA PHE A 28 -4.53 -6.86 -3.62
C PHE A 28 -4.87 -5.76 -2.61
N ASP A 29 -4.28 -4.60 -2.79
CA ASP A 29 -4.62 -3.38 -2.08
C ASP A 29 -5.00 -2.28 -3.08
N TYR A 30 -5.96 -1.42 -2.68
CA TYR A 30 -6.27 -0.23 -3.44
C TYR A 30 -6.43 0.96 -2.51
N ASP A 31 -5.85 2.08 -2.92
CA ASP A 31 -6.00 3.34 -2.20
C ASP A 31 -5.87 4.54 -3.11
N ASN A 32 -6.46 5.66 -2.69
CA ASN A 32 -6.32 6.96 -3.35
C ASN A 32 -5.32 7.81 -2.55
N VAL A 33 -4.58 8.65 -3.26
CA VAL A 33 -3.63 9.54 -2.62
C VAL A 33 -3.73 10.95 -3.17
N LEU A 34 -3.84 11.94 -2.30
CA LEU A 34 -3.81 13.34 -2.71
C LEU A 34 -2.38 13.77 -3.06
N ILE A 35 -2.21 14.32 -4.25
CA ILE A 35 -0.98 14.97 -4.74
C ILE A 35 -1.26 16.47 -4.87
N LYS A 36 -0.84 17.23 -3.86
CA LYS A 36 -0.95 18.69 -3.86
C LYS A 36 -0.07 19.28 -4.94
N THR A 37 -0.64 20.15 -5.78
CA THR A 37 0.10 20.78 -6.89
C THR A 37 -0.66 21.99 -7.43
N GLU A 38 0.07 23.03 -7.81
CA GLU A 38 -0.47 24.26 -8.42
C GLU A 38 -0.45 24.22 -9.96
N LYS A 39 -0.58 23.01 -10.54
CA LYS A 39 -0.59 22.87 -12.00
C LYS A 39 -1.85 23.46 -12.63
N GLN A 40 -1.75 23.88 -13.90
CA GLN A 40 -2.77 24.64 -14.58
C GLN A 40 -4.16 23.98 -14.57
N ASP A 41 -4.22 22.67 -14.76
CA ASP A 41 -5.47 21.89 -14.80
C ASP A 41 -5.83 21.21 -13.45
N ALA A 42 -5.02 21.43 -12.39
CA ALA A 42 -5.31 20.90 -11.07
C ALA A 42 -6.56 21.54 -10.46
N LYS A 43 -7.47 20.71 -9.91
CA LYS A 43 -8.72 21.15 -9.30
C LYS A 43 -8.58 21.32 -7.78
N TYR A 44 -9.44 22.14 -7.20
CA TYR A 44 -9.53 22.29 -5.74
C TYR A 44 -9.98 20.98 -5.10
N THR A 45 -9.28 20.60 -4.03
CA THR A 45 -9.47 19.33 -3.30
C THR A 45 -10.25 19.57 -2.01
N PHE A 46 -10.61 18.50 -1.32
CA PHE A 46 -11.25 18.55 -0.01
C PHE A 46 -10.31 19.10 1.11
N GLU A 47 -9.00 19.21 0.84
CA GLU A 47 -8.01 19.81 1.75
C GLU A 47 -7.75 21.28 1.42
N GLU A 48 -8.67 21.97 0.73
CA GLU A 48 -8.60 23.40 0.40
C GLU A 48 -7.34 23.80 -0.39
N CYS A 49 -6.78 22.90 -1.17
CA CYS A 49 -5.64 23.14 -2.04
C CYS A 49 -5.89 22.55 -3.43
N ARG A 50 -5.15 22.98 -4.43
CA ARG A 50 -5.19 22.34 -5.76
C ARG A 50 -4.44 21.04 -5.75
N GLY A 51 -4.88 20.07 -6.58
CA GLY A 51 -4.21 18.78 -6.65
C GLY A 51 -4.82 17.81 -7.64
N TYR A 52 -4.22 16.63 -7.70
CA TYR A 52 -4.74 15.44 -8.34
C TYR A 52 -4.99 14.36 -7.29
N PHE A 53 -5.90 13.43 -7.60
CA PHE A 53 -6.30 12.37 -6.67
C PHE A 53 -6.20 10.98 -7.31
N PRO A 54 -4.97 10.52 -7.66
CA PRO A 54 -4.78 9.21 -8.28
C PRO A 54 -5.22 8.07 -7.37
N GLY A 55 -5.89 7.08 -8.00
CA GLY A 55 -6.10 5.77 -7.43
C GLY A 55 -4.98 4.82 -7.86
N VAL A 56 -4.46 4.06 -6.92
CA VAL A 56 -3.35 3.13 -7.13
C VAL A 56 -3.72 1.74 -6.62
N ALA A 57 -3.57 0.75 -7.48
CA ALA A 57 -3.69 -0.64 -7.08
C ALA A 57 -2.30 -1.27 -6.89
N PHE A 58 -2.18 -2.07 -5.84
CA PHE A 58 -0.98 -2.78 -5.45
C PHE A 58 -1.22 -4.28 -5.48
N VAL A 59 -0.23 -5.03 -5.91
CA VAL A 59 -0.18 -6.49 -5.83
C VAL A 59 0.99 -6.89 -4.94
N ASN A 60 0.74 -7.63 -3.86
CA ASN A 60 1.74 -7.99 -2.86
C ASN A 60 2.60 -6.78 -2.40
N GLY A 61 1.97 -5.59 -2.29
CA GLY A 61 2.63 -4.34 -1.89
C GLY A 61 3.40 -3.60 -2.99
N HIS A 62 3.31 -4.03 -4.25
CA HIS A 62 3.95 -3.39 -5.40
C HIS A 62 2.91 -2.67 -6.27
N PRO A 63 3.05 -1.37 -6.60
CA PRO A 63 2.11 -0.68 -7.46
C PRO A 63 2.16 -1.28 -8.87
N PHE A 64 0.98 -1.63 -9.43
CA PHE A 64 0.87 -2.23 -10.75
C PHE A 64 -0.16 -1.56 -11.66
N TYR A 65 -1.07 -0.75 -11.09
CA TYR A 65 -2.09 -0.04 -11.83
C TYR A 65 -2.34 1.34 -11.22
N ILE A 66 -2.34 2.38 -12.06
CA ILE A 66 -2.52 3.77 -11.64
C ILE A 66 -3.54 4.44 -12.57
N GLU A 67 -4.51 5.11 -11.97
CA GLU A 67 -5.45 5.97 -12.67
C GLU A 67 -5.54 7.32 -11.98
N ASN A 68 -5.03 8.35 -12.66
CA ASN A 68 -5.06 9.70 -12.14
C ASN A 68 -6.45 10.34 -12.31
N ARG A 69 -6.83 11.20 -11.39
CA ARG A 69 -8.12 11.87 -11.33
C ARG A 69 -7.95 13.31 -10.90
N ASP A 70 -8.95 14.13 -11.21
CA ASP A 70 -9.03 15.49 -10.68
C ASP A 70 -9.05 15.47 -9.14
N GLY A 71 -8.43 16.50 -8.55
CA GLY A 71 -8.34 16.62 -7.09
C GLY A 71 -9.68 16.78 -6.36
N ASN A 72 -10.72 17.26 -7.07
CA ASN A 72 -12.09 17.38 -6.55
C ASN A 72 -12.93 16.10 -6.74
N ALA A 73 -12.40 15.07 -7.38
CA ALA A 73 -13.12 13.81 -7.51
C ALA A 73 -13.24 13.10 -6.15
N PRO A 74 -14.44 12.66 -5.75
CA PRO A 74 -14.56 11.86 -4.52
C PRO A 74 -13.85 10.52 -4.68
N PRO A 75 -13.43 9.87 -3.57
CA PRO A 75 -12.73 8.57 -3.62
C PRO A 75 -13.45 7.53 -4.47
N THR A 76 -14.77 7.51 -4.40
CA THR A 76 -15.64 6.55 -5.12
C THR A 76 -15.81 6.85 -6.61
N TYR A 77 -15.37 8.04 -7.09
CA TYR A 77 -15.58 8.43 -8.49
C TYR A 77 -14.95 7.44 -9.45
N ARG A 78 -15.78 6.74 -10.21
CA ARG A 78 -15.40 5.69 -11.18
C ARG A 78 -14.44 4.63 -10.59
N GLN A 79 -14.49 4.42 -9.28
CA GLN A 79 -13.58 3.49 -8.62
C GLN A 79 -13.89 2.04 -9.02
N ALA A 80 -15.15 1.65 -9.14
CA ALA A 80 -15.52 0.31 -9.58
C ALA A 80 -14.96 -0.01 -10.98
N ASP A 81 -15.02 0.95 -11.93
CA ASP A 81 -14.42 0.79 -13.26
C ASP A 81 -12.88 0.64 -13.20
N THR A 82 -12.25 1.38 -12.30
CA THR A 82 -10.78 1.31 -12.10
C THR A 82 -10.38 -0.04 -11.53
N LEU A 83 -11.10 -0.51 -10.52
CA LEU A 83 -10.89 -1.81 -9.89
C LEU A 83 -11.10 -2.95 -10.90
N LYS A 84 -12.18 -2.90 -11.68
CA LYS A 84 -12.44 -3.86 -12.75
C LYS A 84 -11.24 -3.99 -13.69
N ARG A 85 -10.74 -2.86 -14.22
CA ARG A 85 -9.56 -2.87 -15.12
C ARG A 85 -8.29 -3.38 -14.45
N ALA A 86 -8.10 -3.09 -13.16
CA ALA A 86 -6.96 -3.59 -12.41
C ALA A 86 -7.05 -5.11 -12.20
N PHE A 87 -8.21 -5.64 -11.86
CA PHE A 87 -8.43 -7.09 -11.73
C PHE A 87 -8.27 -7.81 -13.07
N GLU A 88 -8.89 -7.31 -14.15
CA GLU A 88 -8.74 -7.85 -15.51
C GLU A 88 -7.27 -7.92 -15.94
N LEU A 89 -6.45 -6.93 -15.50
CA LEU A 89 -5.01 -6.93 -15.79
C LEU A 89 -4.29 -8.05 -15.02
N LEU A 90 -4.63 -8.34 -13.76
CA LEU A 90 -4.09 -9.48 -13.02
C LEU A 90 -4.50 -10.81 -13.65
N GLU A 91 -5.79 -10.97 -13.96
CA GLU A 91 -6.36 -12.18 -14.57
C GLU A 91 -5.72 -12.48 -15.95
N LYS A 92 -5.48 -11.44 -16.75
CA LYS A 92 -4.75 -11.55 -18.02
C LYS A 92 -3.36 -12.18 -17.86
N HIS A 93 -2.75 -12.01 -16.69
CA HIS A 93 -1.45 -12.61 -16.37
C HIS A 93 -1.56 -13.91 -15.56
N GLY A 94 -2.77 -14.49 -15.45
CA GLY A 94 -3.02 -15.75 -14.75
C GLY A 94 -2.88 -15.63 -13.24
N LEU A 95 -3.12 -14.42 -12.68
CA LEU A 95 -3.09 -14.18 -11.25
C LEU A 95 -4.51 -14.05 -10.71
N ARG A 96 -4.75 -14.61 -9.53
CA ARG A 96 -6.03 -14.58 -8.80
C ARG A 96 -5.88 -13.85 -7.48
N VAL A 97 -6.85 -13.03 -7.13
CA VAL A 97 -6.81 -12.29 -5.87
C VAL A 97 -7.34 -13.15 -4.73
N ARG A 98 -6.48 -13.42 -3.74
CA ARG A 98 -6.86 -14.07 -2.50
C ARG A 98 -7.53 -13.08 -1.56
N ASN A 99 -6.81 -12.04 -1.17
CA ASN A 99 -7.27 -11.01 -0.25
C ASN A 99 -7.31 -9.65 -0.98
N ALA A 100 -8.47 -9.00 -0.99
CA ALA A 100 -8.61 -7.61 -1.42
C ALA A 100 -8.83 -6.72 -0.20
N VAL A 101 -7.90 -5.78 0.04
CA VAL A 101 -7.93 -4.89 1.21
C VAL A 101 -8.11 -3.46 0.75
N MET A 102 -9.06 -2.73 1.34
CA MET A 102 -9.38 -1.35 0.95
C MET A 102 -9.80 -0.52 2.16
N ASP A 103 -9.68 0.80 2.04
CA ASP A 103 -10.09 1.74 3.07
C ASP A 103 -11.60 2.04 3.06
N CYS A 104 -12.04 2.93 3.95
CA CYS A 104 -13.43 3.34 4.05
C CYS A 104 -13.91 4.17 2.84
N GLY A 105 -13.02 4.77 2.07
CA GLY A 105 -13.35 5.43 0.81
C GLY A 105 -13.91 4.47 -0.24
N SER A 106 -13.66 3.17 -0.07
CA SER A 106 -14.18 2.09 -0.93
C SER A 106 -15.45 1.42 -0.41
N TYR A 107 -16.00 1.88 0.73
CA TYR A 107 -17.17 1.28 1.35
C TYR A 107 -18.47 1.69 0.67
N THR A 108 -18.74 1.13 -0.52
CA THR A 108 -19.99 1.30 -1.27
C THR A 108 -20.48 -0.02 -1.82
N LYS A 109 -21.82 -0.13 -2.03
CA LYS A 109 -22.45 -1.33 -2.62
C LYS A 109 -21.89 -1.66 -3.99
N GLU A 110 -21.64 -0.65 -4.82
CA GLU A 110 -21.12 -0.80 -6.18
C GLU A 110 -19.70 -1.39 -6.19
N ILE A 111 -18.83 -0.82 -5.36
CA ILE A 111 -17.44 -1.28 -5.23
C ILE A 111 -17.42 -2.70 -4.66
N LEU A 112 -18.17 -2.96 -3.60
CA LEU A 112 -18.28 -4.29 -3.00
C LEU A 112 -18.77 -5.33 -4.02
N LYS A 113 -19.75 -4.97 -4.86
CA LYS A 113 -20.25 -5.83 -5.94
C LYS A 113 -19.17 -6.15 -6.96
N GLU A 114 -18.32 -5.18 -7.31
CA GLU A 114 -17.24 -5.41 -8.29
C GLU A 114 -16.14 -6.29 -7.68
N VAL A 115 -15.65 -5.92 -6.51
CA VAL A 115 -14.56 -6.66 -5.84
C VAL A 115 -14.92 -8.11 -5.55
N SER A 116 -16.19 -8.36 -5.17
CA SER A 116 -16.71 -9.72 -4.88
C SER A 116 -16.68 -10.67 -6.07
N LYS A 117 -16.52 -10.17 -7.30
CA LYS A 117 -16.40 -11.00 -8.50
C LYS A 117 -14.99 -11.56 -8.70
N HIS A 118 -13.98 -10.84 -8.18
CA HIS A 118 -12.58 -11.04 -8.52
C HIS A 118 -11.73 -11.52 -7.35
N ALA A 119 -12.15 -11.25 -6.10
CA ALA A 119 -11.39 -11.60 -4.91
C ALA A 119 -12.11 -12.68 -4.09
N SER A 120 -11.32 -13.66 -3.60
CA SER A 120 -11.85 -14.72 -2.72
C SER A 120 -12.25 -14.17 -1.37
N ARG A 121 -11.46 -13.25 -0.81
CA ARG A 121 -11.69 -12.61 0.48
C ARG A 121 -11.60 -11.10 0.34
N VAL A 122 -12.51 -10.42 0.98
CA VAL A 122 -12.64 -8.96 0.94
C VAL A 122 -12.52 -8.41 2.35
N PHE A 123 -11.74 -7.34 2.51
CA PHE A 123 -11.53 -6.64 3.77
C PHE A 123 -11.65 -5.14 3.50
N ILE A 124 -12.75 -4.53 3.89
CA ILE A 124 -13.00 -3.09 3.71
C ILE A 124 -13.27 -2.46 5.06
N ARG A 125 -12.60 -1.36 5.38
CA ARG A 125 -12.99 -0.57 6.55
C ARG A 125 -14.37 0.00 6.32
N ALA A 126 -15.34 -0.38 7.15
CA ALA A 126 -16.70 0.12 7.02
C ALA A 126 -16.77 1.59 7.47
N ALA A 127 -17.55 2.37 6.75
CA ALA A 127 -18.03 3.68 7.21
C ALA A 127 -19.08 3.49 8.32
N ASN A 128 -19.66 4.59 8.80
CA ASN A 128 -20.72 4.55 9.84
C ASN A 128 -20.26 3.92 11.17
N THR A 129 -19.05 4.27 11.59
CA THR A 129 -18.46 3.78 12.83
C THR A 129 -19.33 4.06 14.07
N GLU A 130 -20.13 5.14 14.07
CA GLU A 130 -21.03 5.50 15.18
C GLU A 130 -22.16 4.49 15.34
N TYR A 131 -22.81 4.07 14.24
CA TYR A 131 -23.84 3.03 14.27
C TYR A 131 -23.29 1.72 14.85
N TYR A 132 -22.14 1.26 14.34
CA TYR A 132 -21.54 0.04 14.86
C TYR A 132 -21.01 0.19 16.29
N ARG A 133 -20.61 1.40 16.69
CA ARG A 133 -20.23 1.71 18.08
C ARG A 133 -21.45 1.65 19.01
N SER A 134 -22.62 2.13 18.60
CA SER A 134 -23.85 1.99 19.39
C SER A 134 -24.22 0.52 19.59
N LEU A 135 -24.17 -0.29 18.53
CA LEU A 135 -24.37 -1.74 18.64
C LEU A 135 -23.38 -2.41 19.61
N ALA A 136 -22.13 -1.93 19.65
CA ALA A 136 -21.13 -2.41 20.59
C ALA A 136 -21.44 -2.03 22.04
N ASN A 137 -22.03 -0.86 22.26
CA ASN A 137 -22.38 -0.37 23.60
C ASN A 137 -23.66 -0.98 24.15
N GLU A 138 -24.60 -1.37 23.27
CA GLU A 138 -25.89 -1.97 23.65
C GLU A 138 -25.79 -3.35 24.27
N SER A 139 -24.69 -4.04 24.08
CA SER A 139 -24.49 -5.41 24.60
C SER A 139 -23.05 -5.65 24.98
N THR A 140 -22.84 -6.07 26.23
CA THR A 140 -21.55 -6.57 26.73
C THR A 140 -21.28 -8.03 26.29
N ALA A 141 -22.30 -8.72 25.77
CA ALA A 141 -22.16 -10.10 25.33
C ALA A 141 -21.46 -10.23 23.97
N GLY A 142 -20.72 -11.31 23.79
CA GLY A 142 -20.11 -11.68 22.50
C GLY A 142 -18.77 -10.99 22.19
N TRP A 143 -18.19 -10.25 23.15
CA TRP A 143 -16.84 -9.74 23.02
C TRP A 143 -15.79 -10.82 23.39
N HIS A 144 -14.77 -10.95 22.54
CA HIS A 144 -13.69 -11.91 22.72
C HIS A 144 -12.34 -11.19 22.77
N PRO A 145 -11.45 -11.54 23.72
CA PRO A 145 -10.11 -10.96 23.79
C PRO A 145 -9.25 -11.44 22.61
N VAL A 146 -8.64 -10.49 21.91
CA VAL A 146 -7.68 -10.73 20.82
C VAL A 146 -6.31 -10.21 21.21
N ARG A 147 -5.29 -11.05 21.07
CA ARG A 147 -3.88 -10.66 21.28
C ARG A 147 -3.17 -10.56 19.94
N LEU A 148 -2.73 -9.38 19.59
CA LEU A 148 -1.89 -9.14 18.42
C LEU A 148 -0.41 -9.28 18.76
N GLU A 149 0.42 -9.39 17.72
CA GLU A 149 1.88 -9.35 17.84
C GLU A 149 2.31 -8.03 18.51
N GLY A 150 3.36 -8.08 19.34
CA GLY A 150 3.79 -6.91 20.15
C GLY A 150 2.97 -6.69 21.44
N GLY A 151 2.12 -7.66 21.85
CA GLY A 151 1.44 -7.64 23.14
C GLY A 151 0.19 -6.76 23.22
N ARG A 152 -0.23 -6.13 22.10
CA ARG A 152 -1.47 -5.34 22.05
C ARG A 152 -2.69 -6.23 22.32
N ARG A 153 -3.47 -5.85 23.33
CA ARG A 153 -4.75 -6.50 23.68
C ARG A 153 -5.89 -5.70 23.09
N LEU A 154 -6.76 -6.38 22.37
CA LEU A 154 -7.99 -5.85 21.77
C LEU A 154 -9.15 -6.71 22.24
N GLU A 155 -10.35 -6.17 22.09
CA GLU A 155 -11.61 -6.92 22.21
C GLU A 155 -12.27 -6.88 20.83
N SER A 156 -12.75 -8.02 20.34
CA SER A 156 -13.44 -8.13 19.05
C SER A 156 -14.80 -8.77 19.19
N ARG A 157 -15.68 -8.46 18.25
CA ARG A 157 -17.03 -9.03 18.13
C ARG A 157 -17.43 -9.08 16.67
N ARG A 158 -18.11 -10.15 16.26
CA ARG A 158 -18.75 -10.23 14.94
C ARG A 158 -20.20 -9.82 15.05
N VAL A 159 -20.67 -9.07 14.05
CA VAL A 159 -22.08 -8.69 13.90
C VAL A 159 -22.52 -8.90 12.46
N VAL A 160 -23.80 -9.12 12.27
CA VAL A 160 -24.40 -9.29 10.95
C VAL A 160 -24.24 -8.00 10.15
N PHE A 161 -23.91 -8.14 8.87
CA PHE A 161 -23.85 -7.03 7.95
C PHE A 161 -25.21 -6.82 7.25
N ASP A 162 -25.84 -5.71 7.47
CA ASP A 162 -27.18 -5.37 6.99
C ASP A 162 -27.25 -4.12 6.08
N ASN A 163 -26.16 -3.35 6.00
CA ASN A 163 -26.14 -2.09 5.25
C ASN A 163 -26.38 -2.23 3.74
N PHE A 164 -25.98 -3.35 3.13
CA PHE A 164 -26.16 -3.58 1.70
C PHE A 164 -26.97 -4.86 1.48
N PRO A 165 -28.29 -4.74 1.16
CA PRO A 165 -29.15 -5.91 0.97
C PRO A 165 -28.58 -6.93 -0.01
N GLY A 166 -28.64 -8.22 0.35
CA GLY A 166 -28.15 -9.34 -0.43
C GLY A 166 -26.66 -9.68 -0.23
N PHE A 167 -25.93 -8.99 0.65
CA PHE A 167 -24.53 -9.32 0.95
C PHE A 167 -24.37 -10.16 2.21
N SER A 168 -25.22 -10.02 3.22
CA SER A 168 -25.21 -10.93 4.39
C SER A 168 -25.48 -12.37 3.96
N GLU A 169 -26.40 -12.60 3.03
CA GLU A 169 -26.70 -13.91 2.44
C GLU A 169 -25.51 -14.50 1.68
N LYS A 170 -24.64 -13.64 1.12
CA LYS A 170 -23.36 -14.02 0.50
C LYS A 170 -22.25 -14.25 1.51
N GLY A 171 -22.53 -14.20 2.79
CA GLY A 171 -21.58 -14.48 3.84
C GLY A 171 -20.78 -13.29 4.32
N TYR A 172 -21.15 -12.05 3.95
CA TYR A 172 -20.49 -10.85 4.49
C TYR A 172 -20.95 -10.58 5.91
N GLU A 173 -19.99 -10.19 6.76
CA GLU A 173 -20.17 -9.84 8.16
C GLU A 173 -19.25 -8.69 8.55
N ILE A 174 -19.52 -8.13 9.72
CA ILE A 174 -18.70 -7.07 10.32
C ILE A 174 -17.89 -7.64 11.47
N VAL A 175 -16.59 -7.41 11.45
CA VAL A 175 -15.70 -7.61 12.59
C VAL A 175 -15.48 -6.24 13.24
N LEU A 176 -16.06 -6.06 14.43
CA LEU A 176 -15.79 -4.92 15.30
C LEU A 176 -14.58 -5.23 16.18
N TYR A 177 -13.71 -4.26 16.40
CA TYR A 177 -12.71 -4.39 17.45
C TYR A 177 -12.46 -3.06 18.16
N LEU A 178 -12.21 -3.15 19.46
CA LEU A 178 -11.94 -2.05 20.34
C LEU A 178 -10.46 -2.02 20.71
N GLN A 179 -9.86 -0.87 20.55
CA GLN A 179 -8.50 -0.59 20.98
C GLN A 179 -8.53 0.50 22.04
N ILE A 180 -7.83 0.29 23.15
CA ILE A 180 -7.65 1.33 24.17
C ILE A 180 -6.95 2.52 23.51
N ASP A 181 -7.48 3.72 23.69
CA ASP A 181 -6.85 4.92 23.16
C ASP A 181 -5.50 5.14 23.84
N SER A 182 -4.45 5.33 23.03
CA SER A 182 -3.09 5.54 23.53
C SER A 182 -2.89 6.88 24.26
N SER A 183 -3.86 7.80 24.12
CA SER A 183 -3.89 9.05 24.89
C SER A 183 -4.42 8.89 26.32
N TYR A 184 -4.93 7.69 26.66
CA TYR A 184 -5.39 7.39 28.01
C TYR A 184 -4.18 7.23 28.95
N ASP A 185 -4.01 8.13 29.90
CA ASP A 185 -2.89 8.17 30.85
C ASP A 185 -3.10 7.31 32.10
N GLY A 186 -4.25 6.64 32.21
CA GLY A 186 -4.52 5.67 33.27
C GLY A 186 -4.92 6.28 34.62
N THR A 187 -5.36 7.54 34.64
CA THR A 187 -5.84 8.15 35.88
C THR A 187 -7.07 7.45 36.43
N LEU A 188 -7.16 7.31 37.76
CA LEU A 188 -8.19 6.55 38.48
C LEU A 188 -9.63 7.04 38.23
N PHE A 189 -9.80 8.25 37.71
CA PHE A 189 -11.09 8.94 37.53
C PHE A 189 -11.56 9.00 36.06
N GLU A 190 -10.72 8.65 35.08
CA GLU A 190 -11.11 8.68 33.69
C GLU A 190 -11.61 7.29 33.20
N LYS A 191 -12.77 7.27 32.54
CA LYS A 191 -13.26 6.08 31.87
C LYS A 191 -12.33 5.76 30.70
N LYS A 192 -11.88 4.53 30.60
CA LYS A 192 -11.11 4.03 29.44
C LYS A 192 -11.80 4.43 28.14
N GLN A 193 -11.11 5.23 27.34
CA GLN A 193 -11.59 5.58 26.01
C GLN A 193 -11.15 4.50 25.00
N TYR A 194 -12.10 4.02 24.22
CA TYR A 194 -11.85 3.02 23.18
C TYR A 194 -12.03 3.62 21.79
N LYS A 195 -11.08 3.36 20.92
CA LYS A 195 -11.27 3.55 19.48
C LYS A 195 -11.93 2.29 18.91
N CYS A 196 -13.09 2.47 18.30
CA CYS A 196 -13.80 1.40 17.62
C CYS A 196 -13.38 1.35 16.14
N PHE A 197 -13.02 0.16 15.69
CA PHE A 197 -12.69 -0.13 14.30
C PHE A 197 -13.66 -1.16 13.73
N VAL A 198 -14.01 -1.00 12.47
CA VAL A 198 -15.06 -1.77 11.82
C VAL A 198 -14.54 -2.30 10.49
N ILE A 199 -14.49 -3.62 10.33
CA ILE A 199 -14.04 -4.27 9.11
C ILE A 199 -15.19 -5.11 8.54
N LEU A 200 -15.59 -4.80 7.30
CA LEU A 200 -16.46 -5.65 6.49
C LEU A 200 -15.63 -6.74 5.85
N THR A 201 -16.06 -7.99 5.98
CA THR A 201 -15.38 -9.14 5.37
C THR A 201 -16.34 -10.28 5.04
N ASN A 202 -15.99 -11.11 4.07
CA ASN A 202 -16.61 -12.39 3.77
C ASN A 202 -15.76 -13.59 4.23
N ALA A 203 -14.63 -13.35 4.89
CA ALA A 203 -13.68 -14.37 5.34
C ALA A 203 -14.11 -14.98 6.69
N LYS A 204 -15.23 -15.73 6.68
CA LYS A 204 -15.80 -16.36 7.89
C LYS A 204 -14.90 -17.43 8.50
N GLU A 205 -14.08 -18.07 7.69
CA GLU A 205 -13.14 -19.10 8.10
C GLU A 205 -11.93 -18.56 8.88
N LEU A 206 -11.67 -17.27 8.79
CA LEU A 206 -10.58 -16.63 9.52
C LEU A 206 -11.05 -16.22 10.92
N SER A 207 -10.17 -16.37 11.91
CA SER A 207 -10.36 -15.78 13.23
C SER A 207 -10.34 -14.25 13.17
N ASP A 208 -10.94 -13.58 14.15
CA ASP A 208 -10.91 -12.11 14.25
C ASP A 208 -9.49 -11.57 14.26
N LYS A 209 -8.57 -12.28 14.92
CA LYS A 209 -7.14 -11.95 14.92
C LYS A 209 -6.55 -11.91 13.51
N GLU A 210 -6.87 -12.90 12.70
CA GLU A 210 -6.37 -12.97 11.31
C GLU A 210 -7.02 -11.89 10.44
N VAL A 211 -8.32 -11.63 10.59
CA VAL A 211 -9.01 -10.54 9.89
C VAL A 211 -8.36 -9.20 10.23
N ILE A 212 -8.18 -8.91 11.52
CA ILE A 212 -7.55 -7.66 12.00
C ILE A 212 -6.10 -7.56 11.52
N LYS A 213 -5.33 -8.66 11.57
CA LYS A 213 -3.95 -8.69 11.09
C LYS A 213 -3.86 -8.42 9.58
N THR A 214 -4.72 -9.08 8.78
CA THR A 214 -4.77 -8.91 7.33
C THR A 214 -5.11 -7.46 6.99
N TYR A 215 -6.12 -6.89 7.63
CA TYR A 215 -6.48 -5.49 7.39
C TYR A 215 -5.35 -4.52 7.82
N ASN A 216 -4.74 -4.72 8.97
CA ASN A 216 -3.69 -3.84 9.48
C ASN A 216 -2.39 -3.89 8.64
N ALA A 217 -2.16 -4.97 7.89
CA ALA A 217 -1.05 -5.07 6.94
C ALA A 217 -1.12 -3.98 5.84
N ARG A 218 -2.32 -3.42 5.58
CA ARG A 218 -2.54 -2.27 4.68
C ARG A 218 -1.68 -1.04 5.03
N GLY A 219 -1.24 -0.86 6.27
CA GLY A 219 -0.28 0.20 6.62
C GLY A 219 1.02 0.19 5.78
N ALA A 220 1.28 -0.88 5.02
CA ALA A 220 2.36 -0.92 4.03
C ALA A 220 2.08 0.01 2.82
N VAL A 221 0.82 0.22 2.44
CA VAL A 221 0.43 1.10 1.33
C VAL A 221 0.75 2.56 1.65
N GLU A 222 0.51 3.00 2.89
CA GLU A 222 0.87 4.35 3.34
C GLU A 222 2.38 4.59 3.21
N ARG A 223 3.20 3.60 3.57
CA ARG A 223 4.67 3.66 3.38
C ARG A 223 5.05 3.69 1.91
N ASN A 224 4.33 3.01 1.03
CA ASN A 224 4.55 3.06 -0.41
C ASN A 224 4.27 4.46 -0.97
N PHE A 225 3.18 5.09 -0.56
CA PHE A 225 2.90 6.47 -0.96
C PHE A 225 3.91 7.47 -0.41
N ASP A 226 4.36 7.29 0.84
CA ASP A 226 5.41 8.12 1.41
C ASP A 226 6.71 8.01 0.59
N GLN A 227 7.11 6.81 0.16
CA GLN A 227 8.25 6.62 -0.73
C GLN A 227 8.03 7.31 -2.09
N LEU A 228 6.89 7.07 -2.75
CA LEU A 228 6.58 7.66 -4.05
C LEU A 228 6.59 9.18 -4.00
N LYS A 229 6.01 9.79 -2.96
CA LYS A 229 5.97 11.24 -2.77
C LYS A 229 7.34 11.84 -2.45
N ASN A 230 8.06 11.27 -1.49
CA ASN A 230 9.21 11.90 -0.85
C ASN A 230 10.56 11.44 -1.41
N ASP A 231 10.67 10.17 -1.85
CA ASP A 231 11.91 9.64 -2.43
C ASP A 231 11.90 9.69 -3.96
N PHE A 232 10.73 9.51 -4.58
CA PHE A 232 10.56 9.41 -6.04
C PHE A 232 9.82 10.60 -6.66
N ASN A 233 9.68 11.71 -5.93
CA ASN A 233 9.20 13.01 -6.43
C ASN A 233 7.76 13.05 -6.98
N TRP A 234 6.84 12.20 -6.56
CA TRP A 234 5.43 12.37 -6.92
C TRP A 234 4.84 13.70 -6.43
N SER A 235 5.39 14.29 -5.37
CA SER A 235 5.01 15.62 -4.89
C SER A 235 5.57 16.78 -5.74
N ARG A 236 6.40 16.50 -6.76
CA ARG A 236 7.01 17.53 -7.64
C ARG A 236 6.79 17.19 -9.11
N LEU A 237 5.56 17.33 -9.54
CA LEU A 237 5.14 16.99 -10.90
C LEU A 237 5.79 17.90 -11.94
N PRO A 238 6.36 17.38 -13.05
CA PRO A 238 7.16 18.16 -13.99
C PRO A 238 6.32 18.95 -15.01
N SER A 239 5.10 18.49 -15.33
CA SER A 239 4.29 19.05 -16.40
C SER A 239 3.18 19.97 -15.88
N SER A 240 2.63 20.82 -16.74
CA SER A 240 1.47 21.67 -16.46
C SER A 240 0.13 20.92 -16.58
N GLU A 241 0.13 19.72 -17.18
CA GLU A 241 -1.07 18.97 -17.52
C GLU A 241 -1.12 17.61 -16.80
N MET A 242 -2.31 17.22 -16.34
CA MET A 242 -2.60 15.96 -15.69
C MET A 242 -2.21 14.75 -16.54
N LYS A 243 -2.44 14.79 -17.85
CA LYS A 243 -2.12 13.67 -18.76
C LYS A 243 -0.62 13.34 -18.75
N SER A 244 0.22 14.36 -18.89
CA SER A 244 1.68 14.21 -18.86
C SER A 244 2.17 13.81 -17.47
N ASN A 245 1.58 14.38 -16.42
CA ASN A 245 1.89 14.02 -15.04
C ASN A 245 1.46 12.58 -14.71
N THR A 246 0.39 12.07 -15.30
CA THR A 246 -0.01 10.66 -15.17
C THR A 246 1.03 9.73 -15.77
N VAL A 247 1.59 10.06 -16.94
CA VAL A 247 2.70 9.31 -17.54
C VAL A 247 3.91 9.31 -16.60
N PHE A 248 4.28 10.49 -16.09
CA PHE A 248 5.37 10.63 -15.13
C PHE A 248 5.15 9.75 -13.89
N MET A 249 3.95 9.80 -13.28
CA MET A 249 3.63 8.98 -12.10
C MET A 249 3.80 7.49 -12.37
N ILE A 250 3.34 6.99 -13.53
CA ILE A 250 3.47 5.57 -13.90
C ILE A 250 4.94 5.19 -14.11
N LEU A 251 5.72 6.02 -14.82
CA LEU A 251 7.15 5.77 -15.02
C LEU A 251 7.92 5.76 -13.69
N ILE A 252 7.59 6.66 -12.79
CA ILE A 252 8.17 6.70 -11.45
C ILE A 252 7.80 5.46 -10.63
N ALA A 253 6.56 4.95 -10.74
CA ALA A 253 6.17 3.72 -10.09
C ALA A 253 6.95 2.51 -10.64
N ILE A 254 7.22 2.46 -11.95
CA ILE A 254 8.12 1.46 -12.56
C ILE A 254 9.53 1.59 -11.96
N LEU A 255 10.08 2.79 -11.92
CA LEU A 255 11.41 3.04 -11.33
C LEU A 255 11.47 2.61 -9.87
N ARG A 256 10.43 2.89 -9.08
CA ARG A 256 10.32 2.45 -7.68
C ARG A 256 10.32 0.92 -7.58
N ASN A 257 9.60 0.21 -8.45
CA ASN A 257 9.59 -1.26 -8.46
C ASN A 257 10.99 -1.81 -8.80
N LEU A 258 11.67 -1.27 -9.82
CA LEU A 258 13.03 -1.64 -10.17
C LEU A 258 14.01 -1.39 -9.02
N TYR A 259 13.90 -0.22 -8.37
CA TYR A 259 14.72 0.12 -7.19
C TYR A 259 14.48 -0.87 -6.05
N THR A 260 13.24 -1.21 -5.75
CA THR A 260 12.90 -2.15 -4.67
C THR A 260 13.53 -3.52 -4.93
N ALA A 261 13.40 -4.04 -6.15
CA ALA A 261 14.01 -5.31 -6.53
C ALA A 261 15.54 -5.26 -6.46
N PHE A 262 16.14 -4.15 -6.88
CA PHE A 262 17.58 -3.94 -6.80
C PHE A 262 18.07 -3.95 -5.35
N VAL A 263 17.40 -3.21 -4.46
CA VAL A 263 17.74 -3.17 -3.02
C VAL A 263 17.56 -4.54 -2.37
N GLU A 264 16.48 -5.26 -2.70
CA GLU A 264 16.28 -6.64 -2.24
C GLU A 264 17.43 -7.56 -2.69
N GLY A 265 17.89 -7.42 -3.92
CA GLY A 265 19.05 -8.15 -4.44
C GLY A 265 20.32 -7.83 -3.65
N LEU A 266 20.58 -6.54 -3.40
CA LEU A 266 21.72 -6.11 -2.61
C LEU A 266 21.66 -6.55 -1.14
N SER A 267 20.49 -6.52 -0.52
CA SER A 267 20.33 -6.91 0.88
C SER A 267 20.64 -8.39 1.16
N ARG A 268 20.61 -9.23 0.12
CA ARG A 268 20.98 -10.65 0.23
C ARG A 268 22.51 -10.86 0.31
N ILE A 269 23.28 -9.87 -0.12
CA ILE A 269 24.72 -9.96 -0.25
C ILE A 269 25.48 -8.91 0.56
N THR A 270 24.77 -7.98 1.19
CA THR A 270 25.31 -6.91 2.02
C THR A 270 24.47 -6.75 3.28
N SER A 271 24.93 -5.92 4.21
CA SER A 271 24.17 -5.52 5.42
C SER A 271 23.12 -4.43 5.14
N LEU A 272 22.85 -4.09 3.87
CA LEU A 272 21.82 -3.10 3.51
C LEU A 272 20.44 -3.59 3.94
N PRO A 273 19.65 -2.78 4.65
CA PRO A 273 18.26 -3.16 4.98
C PRO A 273 17.43 -3.38 3.72
N ARG A 274 16.65 -4.48 3.70
CA ARG A 274 15.80 -4.88 2.57
C ARG A 274 14.84 -3.78 2.08
N MET A 275 14.42 -2.88 2.98
CA MET A 275 13.53 -1.76 2.70
C MET A 275 14.24 -0.41 2.82
N SER A 276 15.49 -0.34 2.38
CA SER A 276 16.25 0.91 2.43
C SER A 276 15.58 2.01 1.58
N ARG A 277 15.45 3.21 2.16
CA ARG A 277 14.92 4.39 1.47
C ARG A 277 15.91 4.86 0.40
N LEU A 278 15.42 5.37 -0.72
CA LEU A 278 16.28 5.83 -1.83
C LEU A 278 17.32 6.86 -1.36
N LYS A 279 16.92 7.83 -0.53
CA LYS A 279 17.85 8.83 0.02
C LYS A 279 18.96 8.21 0.87
N ALA A 280 18.59 7.26 1.73
CA ALA A 280 19.56 6.53 2.55
C ALA A 280 20.49 5.66 1.68
N PHE A 281 19.95 5.02 0.64
CA PHE A 281 20.74 4.27 -0.32
C PHE A 281 21.75 5.17 -1.07
N ILE A 282 21.31 6.32 -1.59
CA ILE A 282 22.21 7.27 -2.26
C ILE A 282 23.31 7.69 -1.31
N TYR A 283 23.00 8.08 -0.08
CA TYR A 283 23.96 8.49 0.93
C TYR A 283 24.97 7.38 1.25
N ASN A 284 24.50 6.16 1.51
CA ASN A 284 25.35 5.05 1.96
C ASN A 284 26.05 4.28 0.83
N PHE A 285 25.66 4.48 -0.43
CA PHE A 285 26.17 3.66 -1.52
C PHE A 285 26.71 4.46 -2.71
N VAL A 286 26.11 5.62 -3.00
CA VAL A 286 26.44 6.39 -4.21
C VAL A 286 27.36 7.58 -3.93
N THR A 287 27.19 8.26 -2.78
CA THR A 287 27.90 9.51 -2.47
C THR A 287 29.31 9.30 -1.89
N CYS A 288 29.90 8.12 -2.09
CA CYS A 288 31.28 7.86 -1.68
C CYS A 288 32.26 8.69 -2.53
N PRO A 289 33.11 9.51 -1.92
CA PRO A 289 34.18 10.22 -2.67
C PRO A 289 35.08 9.22 -3.36
N ALA A 290 35.42 9.49 -4.62
CA ALA A 290 36.26 8.60 -5.40
C ALA A 290 37.12 9.36 -6.40
N GLN A 291 38.28 8.80 -6.75
CA GLN A 291 39.23 9.35 -7.74
C GLN A 291 39.65 8.27 -8.74
N TRP A 292 39.63 8.61 -10.03
CA TRP A 292 40.27 7.77 -11.03
C TRP A 292 41.79 7.91 -10.98
N VAL A 293 42.45 6.79 -10.80
CA VAL A 293 43.92 6.71 -10.75
C VAL A 293 44.42 5.85 -11.88
N ARG A 294 45.46 6.32 -12.59
CA ARG A 294 46.11 5.58 -13.68
C ARG A 294 47.37 4.92 -13.17
N GLU A 295 47.47 3.62 -13.31
CA GLU A 295 48.70 2.86 -13.07
C GLU A 295 49.17 2.17 -14.36
N LYS A 296 50.35 1.54 -14.28
CA LYS A 296 50.91 0.77 -15.44
C LYS A 296 50.00 -0.34 -15.92
N SER A 297 49.17 -0.90 -15.05
CA SER A 297 48.20 -1.98 -15.30
C SER A 297 46.86 -1.52 -15.84
N GLY A 298 46.58 -0.20 -15.85
CA GLY A 298 45.29 0.36 -16.30
C GLY A 298 44.76 1.45 -15.37
N TRP A 299 43.46 1.71 -15.53
CA TRP A 299 42.69 2.64 -14.67
C TRP A 299 42.01 1.90 -13.55
N TYR A 300 42.05 2.42 -12.33
CA TYR A 300 41.25 1.98 -11.21
C TYR A 300 40.58 3.15 -10.48
N LEU A 301 39.49 2.85 -9.77
CA LEU A 301 38.75 3.81 -8.99
C LEU A 301 39.16 3.67 -7.52
N ASP A 302 39.83 4.69 -6.99
CA ASP A 302 40.18 4.78 -5.58
C ASP A 302 39.01 5.38 -4.79
N LEU A 303 38.52 4.67 -3.74
CA LEU A 303 37.37 5.05 -2.94
C LEU A 303 37.83 5.58 -1.58
N TYR A 304 37.45 6.82 -1.25
CA TYR A 304 37.82 7.44 0.02
C TYR A 304 36.77 7.16 1.09
N SER A 305 37.16 6.45 2.16
CA SER A 305 36.26 6.09 3.28
C SER A 305 34.93 5.45 2.83
N PRO A 306 34.98 4.39 2.01
CA PRO A 306 33.73 3.80 1.50
C PRO A 306 32.90 3.20 2.63
N PRO A 307 31.57 3.36 2.61
CA PRO A 307 30.69 2.73 3.56
C PRO A 307 30.84 1.19 3.54
N ASP A 308 30.64 0.54 4.69
CA ASP A 308 30.76 -0.93 4.83
C ASP A 308 29.90 -1.69 3.82
N VAL A 309 28.69 -1.20 3.54
CA VAL A 309 27.78 -1.80 2.55
C VAL A 309 28.40 -1.84 1.16
N LEU A 310 29.06 -0.76 0.75
CA LEU A 310 29.75 -0.67 -0.54
C LEU A 310 30.96 -1.61 -0.57
N LEU A 311 31.77 -1.65 0.49
CA LEU A 311 32.88 -2.58 0.62
C LEU A 311 32.46 -4.04 0.53
N GLN A 312 31.36 -4.41 1.19
CA GLN A 312 30.81 -5.77 1.12
C GLN A 312 30.39 -6.14 -0.30
N TYR A 313 29.77 -5.22 -1.04
CA TYR A 313 29.39 -5.41 -2.43
C TYR A 313 30.61 -5.62 -3.34
N VAL A 314 31.61 -4.72 -3.23
CA VAL A 314 32.81 -4.74 -4.08
C VAL A 314 33.62 -6.02 -3.83
N ARG A 315 33.86 -6.40 -2.58
CA ARG A 315 34.59 -7.65 -2.21
C ARG A 315 33.95 -8.89 -2.81
N ARG A 316 32.62 -8.98 -2.83
CA ARG A 316 31.91 -10.14 -3.40
C ARG A 316 31.98 -10.21 -4.94
N ARG A 317 32.14 -9.08 -5.62
CA ARG A 317 32.22 -9.00 -7.09
C ARG A 317 33.63 -9.19 -7.63
N LYS A 318 34.64 -9.45 -6.77
CA LYS A 318 36.06 -9.52 -7.17
C LYS A 318 36.53 -8.29 -7.95
N VAL A 319 35.90 -7.14 -7.73
CA VAL A 319 36.42 -5.86 -8.24
C VAL A 319 37.64 -5.55 -7.41
N ARG A 320 38.82 -5.32 -8.04
CA ARG A 320 39.99 -4.85 -7.32
C ARG A 320 39.67 -3.44 -6.82
N VAL A 321 39.76 -3.24 -5.52
CA VAL A 321 39.70 -1.94 -4.85
C VAL A 321 41.11 -1.42 -4.72
#